data_55b2b18e683f8459f77ad7a0426a5769
#
_entry.id   55b2b18e683f8459f77ad7a0426a5769
#
_cell.length_a   1.000
_cell.length_b   1.000
_cell.length_c   1.000
_cell.angle_alpha   90.00
_cell.angle_beta   90.00
_cell.angle_gamma   90.00
#
_symmetry.space_group_name_H-M   'P 1'
#
loop_
_entity.id
_entity.type
_entity.pdbx_description
1 polymer ?
#
loop_
_entity_poly.entity_id
_entity_poly.type
_entity_poly.pdbx_seq_one_letter_code
_entity_poly.pdbx_strand_id
1 'polypeptide(L)'
;DEEAEFDDALEAELYNILDEKMAQLAALPEPDPIIYTKDDPKWEQFGILLSGMIAKLNDHQLDCLDVEEHIPVMEQQIVSLVRRTWGINGRGELMDTLRYLTQEGYTLRYQIYCEANSPEELISNTDSEEEQVSLRRAWRFAQHYKTHYTPSFMIGWDIGRAAMLTRWGCYLGWLTEGEATGILWDLSQRVIKDLDNWREFAQSYLFGGLMWKLLCNDASAESYLSFLSDAATD
;
A
#
# COMPACT_ATOMS: atom_id res chain seq x y z
N ASP A 1 -0.79 11.61 31.57
CA ASP A 1 -2.16 11.07 31.62
C ASP A 1 -3.10 11.77 30.64
N GLU A 2 -3.04 13.11 30.48
CA GLU A 2 -3.83 13.85 29.49
C GLU A 2 -3.38 13.54 28.03
N GLU A 3 -2.08 13.34 27.79
CA GLU A 3 -1.57 12.95 26.46
C GLU A 3 -2.01 11.53 26.08
N ALA A 4 -2.05 10.60 27.01
CA ALA A 4 -2.49 9.23 26.75
C ALA A 4 -4.00 9.16 26.43
N GLU A 5 -4.83 9.93 27.11
CA GLU A 5 -6.27 10.04 26.82
C GLU A 5 -6.54 10.67 25.45
N PHE A 6 -5.79 11.71 25.09
CA PHE A 6 -5.90 12.36 23.79
C PHE A 6 -5.50 11.42 22.64
N ASP A 7 -4.42 10.63 22.81
CA ASP A 7 -3.95 9.66 21.82
C ASP A 7 -4.95 8.53 21.60
N ASP A 8 -5.56 8.02 22.66
CA ASP A 8 -6.58 6.97 22.57
C ASP A 8 -7.85 7.46 21.88
N ALA A 9 -8.26 8.70 22.14
CA ALA A 9 -9.41 9.32 21.48
C ALA A 9 -9.13 9.54 19.98
N LEU A 10 -7.93 9.98 19.63
CA LEU A 10 -7.52 10.17 18.23
C LEU A 10 -7.46 8.83 17.48
N GLU A 11 -6.91 7.77 18.08
CA GLU A 11 -6.89 6.44 17.48
C GLU A 11 -8.30 5.93 17.21
N ALA A 12 -9.21 6.06 18.17
CA ALA A 12 -10.61 5.66 18.00
C ALA A 12 -11.30 6.44 16.88
N GLU A 13 -11.01 7.73 16.76
CA GLU A 13 -11.52 8.56 15.66
C GLU A 13 -10.97 8.10 14.29
N LEU A 14 -9.68 7.78 14.21
CA LEU A 14 -9.07 7.27 12.97
C LEU A 14 -9.68 5.92 12.55
N TYR A 15 -9.98 5.04 13.50
CA TYR A 15 -10.67 3.77 13.20
C TYR A 15 -12.09 4.02 12.68
N ASN A 16 -12.83 4.95 13.26
CA ASN A 16 -14.15 5.33 12.79
C ASN A 16 -14.09 5.92 11.36
N ILE A 17 -13.12 6.76 11.08
CA ILE A 17 -12.91 7.33 9.74
C ILE A 17 -12.59 6.23 8.73
N LEU A 18 -11.69 5.30 9.08
CA LEU A 18 -11.39 4.16 8.23
C LEU A 18 -12.64 3.32 7.95
N ASP A 19 -13.39 2.95 8.97
CA ASP A 19 -14.61 2.14 8.86
C ASP A 19 -15.64 2.84 7.97
N GLU A 20 -15.82 4.14 8.11
CA GLU A 20 -16.71 4.95 7.27
C GLU A 20 -16.26 4.95 5.80
N LYS A 21 -14.97 5.18 5.54
CA LYS A 21 -14.41 5.16 4.18
C LYS A 21 -14.54 3.77 3.55
N MET A 22 -14.27 2.71 4.29
CA MET A 22 -14.42 1.34 3.82
C MET A 22 -15.89 1.00 3.52
N ALA A 23 -16.84 1.47 4.31
CA ALA A 23 -18.27 1.32 4.05
C ALA A 23 -18.70 2.08 2.79
N GLN A 24 -18.19 3.27 2.55
CA GLN A 24 -18.42 4.04 1.33
C GLN A 24 -17.92 3.31 0.09
N LEU A 25 -16.72 2.71 0.15
CA LEU A 25 -16.17 1.90 -0.94
C LEU A 25 -17.00 0.64 -1.20
N ALA A 26 -17.48 -0.02 -0.15
CA ALA A 26 -18.33 -1.20 -0.25
C ALA A 26 -19.69 -0.89 -0.92
N ALA A 27 -20.16 0.35 -0.83
CA ALA A 27 -21.42 0.81 -1.41
C ALA A 27 -21.31 1.24 -2.89
N LEU A 28 -20.09 1.29 -3.45
CA LEU A 28 -19.90 1.60 -4.87
C LEU A 28 -20.55 0.54 -5.78
N PRO A 29 -20.88 0.90 -7.04
CA PRO A 29 -21.36 -0.07 -8.02
C PRO A 29 -20.45 -1.28 -8.14
N GLU A 30 -21.02 -2.43 -8.48
CA GLU A 30 -20.23 -3.66 -8.67
C GLU A 30 -19.21 -3.45 -9.77
N PRO A 31 -17.91 -3.70 -9.49
CA PRO A 31 -16.84 -3.50 -10.47
C PRO A 31 -16.85 -4.58 -11.54
N ASP A 32 -16.14 -4.32 -12.63
CA ASP A 32 -15.90 -5.31 -13.68
C ASP A 32 -15.26 -6.58 -13.10
N PRO A 33 -15.54 -7.75 -13.70
CA PRO A 33 -14.93 -9.00 -13.28
C PRO A 33 -13.40 -8.95 -13.36
N ILE A 34 -12.75 -9.64 -12.42
CA ILE A 34 -11.30 -9.79 -12.43
C ILE A 34 -10.85 -10.65 -13.61
N ILE A 35 -9.73 -10.28 -14.21
CA ILE A 35 -9.12 -10.97 -15.35
C ILE A 35 -8.20 -12.06 -14.86
N TYR A 36 -8.47 -13.31 -15.24
CA TYR A 36 -7.74 -14.48 -14.75
C TYR A 36 -6.74 -15.08 -15.74
N THR A 37 -6.81 -14.72 -17.02
CA THR A 37 -5.98 -15.33 -18.06
C THR A 37 -5.08 -14.32 -18.74
N LYS A 38 -3.87 -14.75 -19.07
CA LYS A 38 -2.86 -13.96 -19.78
C LYS A 38 -3.24 -13.69 -21.26
N ASP A 39 -4.19 -14.43 -21.78
CA ASP A 39 -4.71 -14.25 -23.14
C ASP A 39 -5.71 -13.10 -23.26
N ASP A 40 -6.26 -12.63 -22.13
CA ASP A 40 -7.13 -11.45 -22.12
C ASP A 40 -6.28 -10.19 -22.27
N PRO A 41 -6.50 -9.36 -23.30
CA PRO A 41 -5.71 -8.14 -23.53
C PRO A 41 -5.85 -7.09 -22.42
N LYS A 42 -6.86 -7.20 -21.58
CA LYS A 42 -7.10 -6.25 -20.48
C LYS A 42 -6.19 -6.49 -19.27
N TRP A 43 -5.50 -7.63 -19.19
CA TRP A 43 -4.69 -7.92 -18.01
C TRP A 43 -3.53 -6.95 -17.79
N GLU A 44 -2.96 -6.41 -18.86
CA GLU A 44 -1.89 -5.40 -18.75
C GLU A 44 -2.41 -4.12 -18.11
N GLN A 45 -3.58 -3.68 -18.53
CA GLN A 45 -4.26 -2.54 -17.92
C GLN A 45 -4.60 -2.82 -16.46
N PHE A 46 -5.05 -4.02 -16.14
CA PHE A 46 -5.26 -4.45 -14.77
C PHE A 46 -3.99 -4.32 -13.93
N GLY A 47 -2.85 -4.83 -14.42
CA GLY A 47 -1.56 -4.72 -13.75
C GLY A 47 -1.12 -3.27 -13.51
N ILE A 48 -1.33 -2.39 -14.49
CA ILE A 48 -1.05 -0.95 -14.37
C ILE A 48 -1.95 -0.31 -13.30
N LEU A 49 -3.23 -0.64 -13.27
CA LEU A 49 -4.21 -0.10 -12.33
C LEU A 49 -3.96 -0.53 -10.88
N LEU A 50 -3.21 -1.61 -10.62
CA LEU A 50 -2.76 -1.95 -9.27
C LEU A 50 -1.93 -0.83 -8.62
N SER A 51 -1.24 -0.02 -9.42
CA SER A 51 -0.49 1.15 -8.96
C SER A 51 -1.34 2.42 -8.79
N GLY A 52 -2.64 2.34 -9.08
CA GLY A 52 -3.52 3.49 -9.27
C GLY A 52 -3.56 4.49 -8.12
N MET A 53 -3.54 4.03 -6.88
CA MET A 53 -3.57 4.91 -5.71
C MET A 53 -2.35 5.84 -5.65
N ILE A 54 -1.15 5.29 -5.83
CA ILE A 54 0.10 6.08 -5.81
C ILE A 54 0.23 6.89 -7.10
N ALA A 55 -0.20 6.34 -8.23
CA ALA A 55 -0.20 7.05 -9.50
C ALA A 55 -1.05 8.33 -9.42
N LYS A 56 -2.25 8.25 -8.85
CA LYS A 56 -3.10 9.42 -8.61
C LYS A 56 -2.45 10.44 -7.66
N LEU A 57 -1.79 9.99 -6.61
CA LEU A 57 -1.06 10.86 -5.67
C LEU A 57 0.04 11.68 -6.37
N ASN A 58 0.62 11.14 -7.43
CA ASN A 58 1.73 11.76 -8.18
C ASN A 58 1.32 12.29 -9.56
N ASP A 59 0.04 12.35 -9.86
CA ASP A 59 -0.49 12.76 -11.17
C ASP A 59 0.06 11.96 -12.36
N HIS A 60 0.38 10.69 -12.14
CA HIS A 60 0.88 9.80 -13.19
C HIS A 60 -0.25 9.29 -14.10
N GLN A 61 0.07 9.08 -15.36
CA GLN A 61 -0.84 8.45 -16.32
C GLN A 61 -1.06 6.95 -15.99
N LEU A 62 -2.24 6.44 -16.33
CA LEU A 62 -2.66 5.06 -16.04
C LEU A 62 -3.07 4.27 -17.28
N ASP A 63 -2.96 4.86 -18.45
CA ASP A 63 -3.35 4.25 -19.74
C ASP A 63 -2.23 3.44 -20.40
N CYS A 64 -1.01 3.57 -19.89
CA CYS A 64 0.15 2.82 -20.39
C CYS A 64 1.15 2.52 -19.27
N LEU A 65 2.17 1.72 -19.59
CA LEU A 65 3.20 1.31 -18.64
C LEU A 65 4.06 2.49 -18.16
N ASP A 66 4.39 3.41 -19.04
CA ASP A 66 5.15 4.62 -18.70
C ASP A 66 4.34 5.53 -17.78
N VAL A 67 4.97 6.01 -16.71
CA VAL A 67 4.32 6.88 -15.71
C VAL A 67 4.16 8.30 -16.20
N GLU A 68 5.09 8.75 -17.06
CA GLU A 68 5.19 10.09 -17.61
C GLU A 68 5.84 10.06 -19.01
N GLU A 69 5.87 11.20 -19.67
CA GLU A 69 6.65 11.36 -20.89
C GLU A 69 8.16 11.25 -20.61
N HIS A 70 8.92 10.66 -21.55
CA HIS A 70 10.37 10.55 -21.46
C HIS A 70 11.05 11.86 -21.87
N ILE A 71 11.03 12.83 -20.97
CA ILE A 71 11.78 14.08 -21.13
C ILE A 71 12.73 14.25 -19.92
N PRO A 72 13.90 14.89 -20.08
CA PRO A 72 14.92 14.92 -19.04
C PRO A 72 14.45 15.45 -17.68
N VAL A 73 13.59 16.46 -17.68
CA VAL A 73 13.07 17.05 -16.44
C VAL A 73 12.18 16.06 -15.69
N MET A 74 11.34 15.31 -16.39
CA MET A 74 10.45 14.32 -15.76
C MET A 74 11.24 13.11 -15.27
N GLU A 75 12.19 12.62 -16.07
CA GLU A 75 13.07 11.51 -15.64
C GLU A 75 13.83 11.86 -14.36
N GLN A 76 14.34 13.09 -14.25
CA GLN A 76 15.04 13.55 -13.06
C GLN A 76 14.11 13.69 -11.85
N GLN A 77 12.87 14.13 -12.06
CA GLN A 77 11.87 14.18 -11.00
C GLN A 77 11.53 12.80 -10.47
N ILE A 78 11.35 11.80 -11.35
CA ILE A 78 11.05 10.44 -10.95
C ILE A 78 12.22 9.79 -10.21
N VAL A 79 13.47 9.96 -10.70
CA VAL A 79 14.67 9.50 -9.97
C VAL A 79 14.71 10.08 -8.56
N SER A 80 14.49 11.37 -8.42
CA SER A 80 14.51 12.06 -7.12
C SER A 80 13.38 11.59 -6.20
N LEU A 81 12.18 11.39 -6.75
CA LEU A 81 11.02 10.88 -6.03
C LEU A 81 11.30 9.49 -5.43
N VAL A 82 11.75 8.55 -6.27
CA VAL A 82 12.02 7.16 -5.86
C VAL A 82 13.15 7.09 -4.83
N ARG A 83 14.20 7.88 -5.02
CA ARG A 83 15.31 7.98 -4.05
C ARG A 83 14.84 8.51 -2.70
N ARG A 84 14.07 9.61 -2.71
CA ARG A 84 13.62 10.30 -1.50
C ARG A 84 12.62 9.46 -0.71
N THR A 85 11.67 8.81 -1.40
CA THR A 85 10.57 8.09 -0.75
C THR A 85 10.91 6.64 -0.41
N TRP A 86 11.78 6.01 -1.17
CA TRP A 86 12.10 4.58 -1.04
C TRP A 86 13.58 4.28 -0.77
N GLY A 87 14.46 5.26 -0.92
CA GLY A 87 15.90 5.03 -0.81
C GLY A 87 16.49 4.19 -1.94
N ILE A 88 15.78 4.07 -3.07
CA ILE A 88 16.19 3.23 -4.20
C ILE A 88 16.92 4.08 -5.24
N ASN A 89 18.14 3.67 -5.60
CA ASN A 89 19.02 4.37 -6.55
C ASN A 89 19.30 3.59 -7.83
N GLY A 90 18.81 2.36 -7.94
CA GLY A 90 19.05 1.52 -9.09
C GLY A 90 18.37 0.15 -9.02
N ARG A 91 18.65 -0.67 -10.03
CA ARG A 91 18.02 -1.99 -10.21
C ARG A 91 18.17 -2.92 -9.01
N GLY A 92 19.36 -3.00 -8.42
CA GLY A 92 19.61 -3.94 -7.30
C GLY A 92 18.71 -3.66 -6.11
N GLU A 93 18.67 -2.42 -5.65
CA GLU A 93 17.84 -1.98 -4.54
C GLU A 93 16.34 -2.11 -4.87
N LEU A 94 15.95 -1.84 -6.13
CA LEU A 94 14.59 -2.04 -6.60
C LEU A 94 14.16 -3.51 -6.47
N MET A 95 14.99 -4.43 -6.95
CA MET A 95 14.67 -5.87 -6.89
C MET A 95 14.60 -6.37 -5.46
N ASP A 96 15.46 -5.90 -4.57
CA ASP A 96 15.42 -6.24 -3.15
C ASP A 96 14.14 -5.74 -2.49
N THR A 97 13.72 -4.52 -2.80
CA THR A 97 12.48 -3.95 -2.28
C THR A 97 11.25 -4.68 -2.80
N LEU A 98 11.22 -5.03 -4.09
CA LEU A 98 10.14 -5.82 -4.68
C LEU A 98 10.04 -7.21 -4.02
N ARG A 99 11.17 -7.85 -3.75
CA ARG A 99 11.22 -9.12 -3.02
C ARG A 99 10.65 -8.98 -1.61
N TYR A 100 11.07 -7.95 -0.88
CA TYR A 100 10.53 -7.64 0.44
C TYR A 100 9.01 -7.47 0.41
N LEU A 101 8.47 -6.62 -0.48
CA LEU A 101 7.04 -6.35 -0.59
C LEU A 101 6.21 -7.58 -0.96
N THR A 102 6.78 -8.50 -1.74
CA THR A 102 6.08 -9.69 -2.21
C THR A 102 6.19 -10.89 -1.28
N GLN A 103 7.22 -10.96 -0.45
CA GLN A 103 7.47 -12.09 0.46
C GLN A 103 7.15 -11.77 1.92
N GLU A 104 7.30 -10.54 2.33
CA GLU A 104 7.12 -10.10 3.71
C GLU A 104 6.09 -8.97 3.78
N GLY A 105 6.53 -7.75 3.54
CA GLY A 105 5.69 -6.57 3.51
C GLY A 105 4.90 -6.33 4.79
N TYR A 106 3.84 -5.55 4.66
CA TYR A 106 2.91 -5.30 5.76
C TYR A 106 1.97 -6.48 6.02
N THR A 107 1.82 -7.39 5.07
CA THR A 107 1.07 -8.63 5.27
C THR A 107 1.67 -9.45 6.39
N LEU A 108 2.98 -9.70 6.36
CA LEU A 108 3.69 -10.40 7.44
C LEU A 108 3.72 -9.57 8.72
N ARG A 109 3.97 -8.28 8.61
CA ARG A 109 4.02 -7.37 9.76
C ARG A 109 2.71 -7.32 10.53
N TYR A 110 1.61 -7.19 9.83
CA TYR A 110 0.27 -7.24 10.42
C TYR A 110 -0.01 -8.60 11.07
N GLN A 111 0.39 -9.71 10.43
CA GLN A 111 0.28 -11.04 11.02
C GLN A 111 1.01 -11.13 12.36
N ILE A 112 2.26 -10.68 12.41
CA ILE A 112 3.06 -10.67 13.65
C ILE A 112 2.37 -9.86 14.75
N TYR A 113 1.81 -8.70 14.40
CA TYR A 113 1.12 -7.84 15.37
C TYR A 113 -0.21 -8.44 15.85
N CYS A 114 -0.92 -9.15 14.98
CA CYS A 114 -2.13 -9.89 15.35
C CYS A 114 -1.84 -11.03 16.34
N GLU A 115 -0.71 -11.71 16.17
CA GLU A 115 -0.30 -12.87 16.97
C GLU A 115 0.33 -12.47 18.31
N ALA A 116 0.90 -11.27 18.42
CA ALA A 116 1.52 -10.80 19.65
C ALA A 116 0.48 -10.58 20.77
N ASN A 117 0.74 -11.15 21.95
CA ASN A 117 -0.17 -11.05 23.10
C ASN A 117 -0.08 -9.68 23.77
N SER A 118 1.05 -8.99 23.62
CA SER A 118 1.28 -7.64 24.14
C SER A 118 2.21 -6.85 23.22
N PRO A 119 2.18 -5.51 23.27
CA PRO A 119 3.10 -4.71 22.49
C PRO A 119 4.57 -4.88 22.90
N GLU A 120 4.83 -5.30 24.14
CA GLU A 120 6.17 -5.56 24.65
C GLU A 120 6.89 -6.68 23.90
N GLU A 121 6.17 -7.64 23.32
CA GLU A 121 6.72 -8.67 22.46
C GLU A 121 7.32 -8.11 21.17
N LEU A 122 6.89 -6.92 20.74
CA LEU A 122 7.29 -6.25 19.51
C LEU A 122 8.39 -5.20 19.74
N ILE A 123 8.55 -4.73 20.97
CA ILE A 123 9.43 -3.64 21.34
C ILE A 123 10.80 -4.17 21.71
N SER A 124 11.86 -3.60 21.11
CA SER A 124 13.25 -3.85 21.45
C SER A 124 13.76 -2.81 22.46
N ASN A 125 14.74 -3.19 23.28
CA ASN A 125 15.44 -2.26 24.19
C ASN A 125 16.21 -1.17 23.44
N THR A 126 16.43 -1.33 22.16
CA THR A 126 17.12 -0.35 21.30
C THR A 126 16.17 0.64 20.63
N ASP A 127 14.85 0.41 20.73
CA ASP A 127 13.86 1.28 20.15
C ASP A 127 13.76 2.60 20.94
N SER A 128 13.65 3.72 20.23
CA SER A 128 13.40 5.02 20.85
C SER A 128 12.00 5.07 21.46
N GLU A 129 11.73 6.05 22.32
CA GLU A 129 10.39 6.24 22.89
C GLU A 129 9.33 6.46 21.80
N GLU A 130 9.67 7.19 20.74
CA GLU A 130 8.79 7.44 19.61
C GLU A 130 8.48 6.16 18.81
N GLU A 131 9.50 5.34 18.56
CA GLU A 131 9.33 4.02 17.93
C GLU A 131 8.45 3.09 18.77
N GLN A 132 8.64 3.08 20.10
CA GLN A 132 7.81 2.30 21.02
C GLN A 132 6.35 2.74 20.98
N VAL A 133 6.09 4.05 20.98
CA VAL A 133 4.73 4.61 20.84
C VAL A 133 4.08 4.17 19.54
N SER A 134 4.81 4.26 18.43
CA SER A 134 4.33 3.84 17.10
C SER A 134 4.02 2.34 17.04
N LEU A 135 4.87 1.50 17.63
CA LEU A 135 4.65 0.06 17.71
C LEU A 135 3.41 -0.29 18.56
N ARG A 136 3.20 0.41 19.66
CA ARG A 136 2.00 0.22 20.49
C ARG A 136 0.72 0.58 19.74
N ARG A 137 0.73 1.67 18.96
CA ARG A 137 -0.41 2.08 18.12
C ARG A 137 -0.70 1.04 17.05
N ALA A 138 0.31 0.56 16.35
CA ALA A 138 0.15 -0.47 15.33
C ALA A 138 -0.33 -1.80 15.92
N TRP A 139 0.13 -2.18 17.11
CA TRP A 139 -0.36 -3.34 17.81
C TRP A 139 -1.85 -3.20 18.19
N ARG A 140 -2.26 -2.06 18.75
CA ARG A 140 -3.68 -1.80 19.04
C ARG A 140 -4.55 -1.83 17.79
N PHE A 141 -4.08 -1.27 16.69
CA PHE A 141 -4.73 -1.38 15.39
C PHE A 141 -4.95 -2.83 14.98
N ALA A 142 -3.91 -3.67 15.05
CA ALA A 142 -4.02 -5.08 14.72
C ALA A 142 -4.98 -5.82 15.66
N GLN A 143 -4.94 -5.57 16.97
CA GLN A 143 -5.86 -6.18 17.92
C GLN A 143 -7.32 -5.76 17.67
N HIS A 144 -7.54 -4.51 17.27
CA HIS A 144 -8.87 -4.00 16.96
C HIS A 144 -9.49 -4.69 15.73
N TYR A 145 -8.69 -4.94 14.69
CA TYR A 145 -9.18 -5.43 13.40
C TYR A 145 -8.99 -6.93 13.14
N LYS A 146 -8.17 -7.64 13.91
CA LYS A 146 -7.80 -9.04 13.61
C LYS A 146 -8.97 -10.02 13.50
N THR A 147 -10.10 -9.73 14.15
CA THR A 147 -11.30 -10.58 14.09
C THR A 147 -12.13 -10.34 12.84
N HIS A 148 -11.91 -9.22 12.15
CA HIS A 148 -12.65 -8.81 10.94
C HIS A 148 -11.80 -8.97 9.67
N TYR A 149 -10.50 -8.68 9.77
CA TYR A 149 -9.58 -8.70 8.63
C TYR A 149 -8.38 -9.60 8.93
N THR A 150 -8.24 -10.64 8.10
CA THR A 150 -7.09 -11.55 8.16
C THR A 150 -5.83 -10.90 7.57
N PRO A 151 -4.62 -11.43 7.86
CA PRO A 151 -3.39 -10.90 7.27
C PRO A 151 -3.39 -10.79 5.75
N SER A 152 -4.04 -11.72 5.04
CA SER A 152 -4.15 -11.68 3.58
C SER A 152 -4.92 -10.47 3.05
N PHE A 153 -5.77 -9.84 3.86
CA PHE A 153 -6.47 -8.61 3.48
C PHE A 153 -5.51 -7.42 3.30
N MET A 154 -4.33 -7.45 3.91
CA MET A 154 -3.30 -6.42 3.77
C MET A 154 -2.62 -6.42 2.39
N ILE A 155 -2.85 -7.43 1.56
CA ILE A 155 -2.11 -7.65 0.32
C ILE A 155 -2.21 -6.49 -0.69
N GLY A 156 -3.33 -5.78 -0.72
CA GLY A 156 -3.52 -4.64 -1.63
C GLY A 156 -2.55 -3.49 -1.37
N TRP A 157 -2.20 -3.24 -0.12
CA TRP A 157 -1.20 -2.25 0.26
C TRP A 157 0.20 -2.62 -0.24
N ASP A 158 0.63 -3.86 -0.05
CA ASP A 158 1.93 -4.34 -0.51
C ASP A 158 2.02 -4.39 -2.03
N ILE A 159 1.01 -4.95 -2.69
CA ILE A 159 1.00 -5.14 -4.14
C ILE A 159 0.84 -3.81 -4.89
N GLY A 160 0.01 -2.89 -4.40
CA GLY A 160 -0.12 -1.57 -5.00
C GLY A 160 1.20 -0.80 -5.02
N ARG A 161 1.95 -0.86 -3.93
CA ARG A 161 3.30 -0.28 -3.83
C ARG A 161 4.31 -0.99 -4.73
N ALA A 162 4.28 -2.31 -4.78
CA ALA A 162 5.14 -3.11 -5.67
C ALA A 162 4.86 -2.81 -7.15
N ALA A 163 3.60 -2.66 -7.54
CA ALA A 163 3.21 -2.31 -8.89
C ALA A 163 3.74 -0.92 -9.29
N MET A 164 3.64 0.06 -8.39
CA MET A 164 4.17 1.40 -8.66
C MET A 164 5.69 1.39 -8.81
N LEU A 165 6.40 0.70 -7.93
CA LEU A 165 7.85 0.55 -8.02
C LEU A 165 8.27 -0.14 -9.32
N THR A 166 7.52 -1.12 -9.78
CA THR A 166 7.76 -1.80 -11.06
C THR A 166 7.63 -0.84 -12.23
N ARG A 167 6.60 0.01 -12.25
CA ARG A 167 6.41 1.03 -13.29
C ARG A 167 7.50 2.09 -13.27
N TRP A 168 7.86 2.60 -12.09
CA TRP A 168 8.99 3.53 -11.95
C TRP A 168 10.30 2.91 -12.42
N GLY A 169 10.56 1.66 -12.06
CA GLY A 169 11.77 0.93 -12.47
C GLY A 169 11.84 0.75 -13.98
N CYS A 170 10.73 0.45 -14.62
CA CYS A 170 10.65 0.38 -16.09
C CYS A 170 10.89 1.74 -16.75
N TYR A 171 10.21 2.78 -16.26
CA TYR A 171 10.37 4.15 -16.76
C TYR A 171 11.83 4.64 -16.67
N LEU A 172 12.53 4.32 -15.58
CA LEU A 172 13.92 4.71 -15.34
C LEU A 172 14.95 3.80 -16.03
N GLY A 173 14.51 2.78 -16.74
CA GLY A 173 15.39 1.84 -17.44
C GLY A 173 16.09 0.82 -16.52
N TRP A 174 15.67 0.70 -15.28
CA TRP A 174 16.19 -0.32 -14.34
C TRP A 174 15.59 -1.71 -14.60
N LEU A 175 14.44 -1.75 -15.21
CA LEU A 175 13.77 -2.95 -15.70
C LEU A 175 13.50 -2.79 -17.19
N THR A 176 13.58 -3.88 -17.94
CA THR A 176 13.06 -3.91 -19.30
C THR A 176 11.53 -3.93 -19.27
N GLU A 177 10.90 -3.57 -20.38
CA GLU A 177 9.44 -3.65 -20.51
C GLU A 177 8.93 -5.08 -20.29
N GLY A 178 9.62 -6.08 -20.82
CA GLY A 178 9.28 -7.49 -20.62
C GLY A 178 9.39 -7.93 -19.17
N GLU A 179 10.41 -7.49 -18.44
CA GLU A 179 10.56 -7.76 -17.02
C GLU A 179 9.44 -7.10 -16.21
N ALA A 180 9.16 -5.82 -16.46
CA ALA A 180 8.11 -5.08 -15.78
C ALA A 180 6.72 -5.70 -16.01
N THR A 181 6.41 -6.05 -17.25
CA THR A 181 5.17 -6.73 -17.62
C THR A 181 5.02 -8.08 -16.92
N GLY A 182 6.10 -8.87 -16.86
CA GLY A 182 6.13 -10.15 -16.16
C GLY A 182 5.89 -9.99 -14.65
N ILE A 183 6.50 -8.99 -14.02
CA ILE A 183 6.29 -8.69 -12.59
C ILE A 183 4.84 -8.27 -12.35
N LEU A 184 4.29 -7.37 -13.16
CA LEU A 184 2.89 -6.94 -13.04
C LEU A 184 1.90 -8.10 -13.19
N TRP A 185 2.21 -9.06 -14.07
CA TRP A 185 1.42 -10.28 -14.19
C TRP A 185 1.44 -11.08 -12.89
N ASP A 186 2.61 -11.33 -12.32
CA ASP A 186 2.74 -12.08 -11.07
C ASP A 186 2.04 -11.38 -9.90
N LEU A 187 2.14 -10.06 -9.81
CA LEU A 187 1.44 -9.26 -8.81
C LEU A 187 -0.08 -9.37 -8.97
N SER A 188 -0.57 -9.34 -10.20
CA SER A 188 -2.00 -9.50 -10.52
C SER A 188 -2.53 -10.85 -10.05
N GLN A 189 -1.78 -11.92 -10.27
CA GLN A 189 -2.17 -13.27 -9.83
C GLN A 189 -2.24 -13.38 -8.31
N ARG A 190 -1.36 -12.70 -7.60
CA ARG A 190 -1.38 -12.67 -6.13
C ARG A 190 -2.59 -11.93 -5.57
N VAL A 191 -2.95 -10.80 -6.15
CA VAL A 191 -4.13 -10.04 -5.74
C VAL A 191 -5.41 -10.83 -5.94
N ILE A 192 -5.57 -11.46 -7.10
CA ILE A 192 -6.74 -12.25 -7.46
C ILE A 192 -6.97 -13.40 -6.47
N LYS A 193 -5.89 -13.96 -5.92
CA LYS A 193 -5.98 -15.05 -4.95
C LYS A 193 -6.63 -14.66 -3.63
N ASP A 194 -6.41 -13.42 -3.18
CA ASP A 194 -6.75 -12.98 -1.83
C ASP A 194 -7.87 -11.93 -1.80
N LEU A 195 -8.12 -11.21 -2.90
CA LEU A 195 -9.14 -10.16 -3.00
C LEU A 195 -10.07 -10.44 -4.18
N ASP A 196 -11.37 -10.22 -3.99
CA ASP A 196 -12.40 -10.61 -4.95
C ASP A 196 -12.67 -9.57 -6.04
N ASN A 197 -12.45 -8.28 -5.73
CA ASN A 197 -12.77 -7.17 -6.64
C ASN A 197 -12.00 -5.88 -6.32
N TRP A 198 -12.17 -4.86 -7.16
CA TRP A 198 -11.52 -3.56 -6.98
C TRP A 198 -11.94 -2.83 -5.71
N ARG A 199 -13.16 -3.02 -5.23
CA ARG A 199 -13.60 -2.44 -3.95
C ARG A 199 -12.79 -2.99 -2.79
N GLU A 200 -12.59 -4.30 -2.74
CA GLU A 200 -11.73 -4.93 -1.72
C GLU A 200 -10.27 -4.50 -1.85
N PHE A 201 -9.77 -4.35 -3.07
CA PHE A 201 -8.43 -3.83 -3.30
C PHE A 201 -8.27 -2.41 -2.72
N ALA A 202 -9.22 -1.53 -3.00
CA ALA A 202 -9.23 -0.17 -2.46
C ALA A 202 -9.32 -0.17 -0.92
N GLN A 203 -10.21 -0.99 -0.35
CA GLN A 203 -10.34 -1.15 1.10
C GLN A 203 -9.03 -1.66 1.73
N SER A 204 -8.42 -2.68 1.13
CA SER A 204 -7.13 -3.22 1.54
C SER A 204 -6.03 -2.14 1.53
N TYR A 205 -6.02 -1.31 0.50
CA TYR A 205 -5.04 -0.23 0.39
C TYR A 205 -5.22 0.84 1.47
N LEU A 206 -6.45 1.26 1.77
CA LEU A 206 -6.75 2.19 2.87
C LEU A 206 -6.35 1.59 4.22
N PHE A 207 -6.64 0.32 4.42
CA PHE A 207 -6.31 -0.41 5.64
C PHE A 207 -4.80 -0.41 5.92
N GLY A 208 -4.00 -0.77 4.94
CA GLY A 208 -2.54 -0.72 5.03
C GLY A 208 -2.01 0.71 5.18
N GLY A 209 -2.64 1.66 4.51
CA GLY A 209 -2.30 3.08 4.60
C GLY A 209 -2.45 3.65 6.02
N LEU A 210 -3.53 3.30 6.72
CA LEU A 210 -3.70 3.71 8.12
C LEU A 210 -2.65 3.08 9.03
N MET A 211 -2.40 1.78 8.90
CA MET A 211 -1.34 1.12 9.68
C MET A 211 0.02 1.80 9.47
N TRP A 212 0.35 2.14 8.24
CA TRP A 212 1.57 2.86 7.92
C TRP A 212 1.63 4.23 8.60
N LYS A 213 0.57 5.01 8.56
CA LYS A 213 0.49 6.32 9.20
C LYS A 213 0.63 6.23 10.72
N LEU A 214 0.05 5.21 11.35
CA LEU A 214 0.22 4.95 12.78
C LEU A 214 1.68 4.61 13.12
N LEU A 215 2.34 3.79 12.30
CA LEU A 215 3.76 3.46 12.46
C LEU A 215 4.68 4.66 12.24
N CYS A 216 4.31 5.59 11.35
CA CYS A 216 5.05 6.83 11.12
C CYS A 216 4.75 7.94 12.14
N ASN A 217 3.81 7.73 13.06
CA ASN A 217 3.34 8.74 14.01
C ASN A 217 2.92 10.05 13.30
N ASP A 218 2.18 9.91 12.20
CA ASP A 218 1.88 11.01 11.27
C ASP A 218 0.49 11.59 11.55
N ALA A 219 0.44 12.85 11.95
CA ALA A 219 -0.79 13.59 12.23
C ALA A 219 -1.66 13.82 10.98
N SER A 220 -1.16 13.56 9.77
CA SER A 220 -1.90 13.69 8.51
C SER A 220 -2.70 12.45 8.11
N ALA A 221 -2.85 11.46 9.01
CA ALA A 221 -3.54 10.20 8.74
C ALA A 221 -4.96 10.40 8.19
N GLU A 222 -5.74 11.30 8.76
CA GLU A 222 -7.10 11.60 8.30
C GLU A 222 -7.11 12.14 6.86
N SER A 223 -6.27 13.12 6.57
CA SER A 223 -6.13 13.71 5.22
C SER A 223 -5.70 12.67 4.21
N TYR A 224 -4.79 11.78 4.60
CA TYR A 224 -4.31 10.71 3.74
C TYR A 224 -5.41 9.69 3.42
N LEU A 225 -6.21 9.28 4.40
CA LEU A 225 -7.35 8.38 4.19
C LEU A 225 -8.40 9.01 3.27
N SER A 226 -8.69 10.29 3.44
CA SER A 226 -9.61 11.02 2.57
C SER A 226 -9.10 11.08 1.14
N PHE A 227 -7.81 11.37 0.95
CA PHE A 227 -7.19 11.37 -0.37
C PHE A 227 -7.27 9.99 -1.05
N LEU A 228 -6.92 8.92 -0.33
CA LEU A 228 -6.98 7.56 -0.86
C LEU A 228 -8.41 7.14 -1.22
N SER A 229 -9.38 7.49 -0.39
CA SER A 229 -10.79 7.22 -0.68
C SER A 229 -11.27 7.93 -1.95
N ASP A 230 -10.90 9.19 -2.13
CA ASP A 230 -11.22 9.97 -3.33
C ASP A 230 -10.55 9.36 -4.57
N ALA A 231 -9.26 8.99 -4.47
CA ALA A 231 -8.53 8.33 -5.55
C ALA A 231 -9.15 6.99 -5.97
N ALA A 232 -9.71 6.25 -5.00
CA ALA A 232 -10.34 4.96 -5.25
C ALA A 232 -11.69 5.07 -5.96
N THR A 233 -12.34 6.23 -5.92
CA THR A 233 -13.65 6.46 -6.55
C THR A 233 -13.57 7.06 -7.94
N ASP A 234 -12.39 7.54 -8.37
CA ASP A 234 -12.13 8.05 -9.72
C ASP A 234 -11.87 6.93 -10.74
#